data_7c26524cb1a407831b8d72ab88d9b08a
#
_entry.id   7c26524cb1a407831b8d72ab88d9b08a
#
_cell.length_a   1.000
_cell.length_b   1.000
_cell.length_c   1.000
_cell.angle_alpha   90.00
_cell.angle_beta   90.00
_cell.angle_gamma   90.00
#
_symmetry.space_group_name_H-M   'P 1'
#
loop_
_entity.id
_entity.type
_entity.pdbx_description
1 polymer ?
#
loop_
_entity_poly.entity_id
_entity_poly.type
_entity_poly.pdbx_seq_one_letter_code
_entity_poly.pdbx_strand_id
1 'polypeptide(L)'
;MADAPASRPTGWPIAAARFDDLGPLAEMMAASPLLQRYHVSRDDALASLEDAYRQGDLILACSRSDTASPAGLAWVTRARILGGGAYLRLLLVAETRQGSGVGGRLLRAAETSAREWDNHLYLLVSADNARARAFYERHGYRHVGDLPEHVLPGVDEALYHKALRSS
;
A
#
# COMPACT_ATOMS: atom_id res chain seq x y z
N MET A 1 5.48 -45.49 7.22
CA MET A 1 5.94 -44.36 6.39
C MET A 1 5.36 -43.10 7.01
N ALA A 2 6.18 -42.36 7.73
CA ALA A 2 5.73 -41.15 8.43
C ALA A 2 5.70 -40.01 7.42
N ASP A 3 4.53 -39.42 7.29
CA ASP A 3 4.29 -38.21 6.48
C ASP A 3 5.09 -37.04 7.08
N ALA A 4 6.04 -36.51 6.33
CA ALA A 4 6.83 -35.39 6.78
C ALA A 4 5.89 -34.19 6.87
N PRO A 5 5.90 -33.40 7.97
CA PRO A 5 5.06 -32.22 8.07
C PRO A 5 5.48 -31.24 6.98
N ALA A 6 4.52 -30.86 6.12
CA ALA A 6 4.70 -29.83 5.12
C ALA A 6 5.31 -28.60 5.78
N SER A 7 6.49 -28.18 5.33
CA SER A 7 7.19 -27.02 5.86
C SER A 7 6.28 -25.79 5.73
N ARG A 8 5.88 -25.22 6.88
CA ARG A 8 5.09 -23.99 6.92
C ARG A 8 5.85 -22.91 6.15
N PRO A 9 5.18 -22.20 5.23
CA PRO A 9 5.85 -21.13 4.50
C PRO A 9 6.37 -20.09 5.49
N THR A 10 7.68 -19.87 5.51
CA THR A 10 8.39 -18.98 6.44
C THR A 10 8.17 -17.50 6.15
N GLY A 11 7.24 -17.16 5.24
CA GLY A 11 6.96 -15.79 4.82
C GLY A 11 5.51 -15.37 5.01
N TRP A 12 5.28 -14.08 4.99
CA TRP A 12 3.97 -13.45 4.90
C TRP A 12 3.55 -13.42 3.43
N PRO A 13 2.60 -14.25 2.96
CA PRO A 13 2.13 -14.24 1.58
C PRO A 13 1.47 -12.90 1.25
N ILE A 14 1.60 -12.49 -0.02
CA ILE A 14 0.93 -11.31 -0.57
C ILE A 14 -0.01 -11.80 -1.66
N ALA A 15 -1.26 -11.39 -1.57
CA ALA A 15 -2.29 -11.73 -2.54
C ALA A 15 -3.28 -10.57 -2.70
N ALA A 16 -4.06 -10.58 -3.77
CA ALA A 16 -5.19 -9.68 -3.91
C ALA A 16 -6.19 -9.96 -2.77
N ALA A 17 -6.63 -8.89 -2.12
CA ALA A 17 -7.58 -8.96 -1.03
C ALA A 17 -8.95 -9.46 -1.56
N ARG A 18 -9.57 -10.33 -0.79
CA ARG A 18 -10.96 -10.72 -0.96
C ARG A 18 -11.85 -9.79 -0.15
N PHE A 19 -13.14 -9.80 -0.39
CA PHE A 19 -14.09 -8.97 0.36
C PHE A 19 -14.00 -9.18 1.87
N ASP A 20 -13.85 -10.45 2.32
CA ASP A 20 -13.72 -10.80 3.74
C ASP A 20 -12.43 -10.29 4.40
N ASP A 21 -11.43 -9.93 3.62
CA ASP A 21 -10.16 -9.38 4.12
C ASP A 21 -10.26 -7.88 4.46
N LEU A 22 -11.31 -7.18 3.96
CA LEU A 22 -11.41 -5.71 4.08
C LEU A 22 -11.61 -5.25 5.53
N GLY A 23 -12.37 -5.99 6.33
CA GLY A 23 -12.57 -5.67 7.76
C GLY A 23 -11.25 -5.64 8.55
N PRO A 24 -10.47 -6.73 8.56
CA PRO A 24 -9.13 -6.75 9.19
C PRO A 24 -8.17 -5.68 8.64
N LEU A 25 -8.23 -5.37 7.34
CA LEU A 25 -7.42 -4.30 6.75
C LEU A 25 -7.85 -2.93 7.25
N ALA A 26 -9.15 -2.68 7.38
CA ALA A 26 -9.68 -1.42 7.92
C ALA A 26 -9.28 -1.22 9.38
N GLU A 27 -9.29 -2.29 10.19
CA GLU A 27 -8.79 -2.25 11.58
C GLU A 27 -7.31 -1.88 11.64
N MET A 28 -6.48 -2.46 10.77
CA MET A 28 -5.06 -2.12 10.67
C MET A 28 -4.87 -0.65 10.23
N MET A 29 -5.68 -0.16 9.29
CA MET A 29 -5.65 1.24 8.86
C MET A 29 -5.97 2.18 10.02
N ALA A 30 -7.05 1.95 10.75
CA ALA A 30 -7.47 2.77 11.88
C ALA A 30 -6.46 2.77 13.04
N ALA A 31 -5.74 1.67 13.24
CA ALA A 31 -4.70 1.56 14.25
C ALA A 31 -3.39 2.27 13.87
N SER A 32 -3.23 2.69 12.61
CA SER A 32 -2.00 3.33 12.13
C SER A 32 -1.89 4.78 12.60
N PRO A 33 -0.80 5.18 13.29
CA PRO A 33 -0.57 6.58 13.65
C PRO A 33 -0.55 7.52 12.45
N LEU A 34 -0.07 7.03 11.30
CA LEU A 34 -0.11 7.80 10.05
C LEU A 34 -1.54 8.18 9.67
N LEU A 35 -2.45 7.21 9.65
CA LEU A 35 -3.84 7.46 9.24
C LEU A 35 -4.67 8.15 10.31
N GLN A 36 -4.33 7.99 11.57
CA GLN A 36 -4.91 8.78 12.67
C GLN A 36 -4.65 10.29 12.50
N ARG A 37 -3.50 10.68 11.97
CA ARG A 37 -3.20 12.07 11.61
C ARG A 37 -4.20 12.62 10.58
N TYR A 38 -4.72 11.75 9.71
CA TYR A 38 -5.74 12.08 8.70
C TYR A 38 -7.17 11.85 9.19
N HIS A 39 -7.36 11.62 10.50
CA HIS A 39 -8.66 11.38 11.14
C HIS A 39 -9.45 10.21 10.53
N VAL A 40 -8.75 9.20 10.02
CA VAL A 40 -9.38 8.02 9.41
C VAL A 40 -9.87 7.08 10.52
N SER A 41 -11.18 6.98 10.68
CA SER A 41 -11.79 5.99 11.56
C SER A 41 -11.80 4.59 10.90
N ARG A 42 -12.12 3.55 11.70
CA ARG A 42 -12.30 2.19 11.16
C ARG A 42 -13.42 2.13 10.10
N ASP A 43 -14.51 2.82 10.36
CA ASP A 43 -15.67 2.79 9.45
C ASP A 43 -15.38 3.56 8.16
N ASP A 44 -14.67 4.69 8.23
CA ASP A 44 -14.18 5.41 7.04
C ASP A 44 -13.22 4.56 6.21
N ALA A 45 -12.30 3.86 6.90
CA ALA A 45 -11.35 2.96 6.25
C ALA A 45 -12.08 1.81 5.55
N LEU A 46 -13.05 1.18 6.23
CA LEU A 46 -13.83 0.08 5.66
C LEU A 46 -14.63 0.55 4.45
N ALA A 47 -15.37 1.65 4.58
CA ALA A 47 -16.15 2.20 3.47
C ALA A 47 -15.26 2.51 2.25
N SER A 48 -14.09 3.11 2.49
CA SER A 48 -13.13 3.41 1.42
C SER A 48 -12.58 2.15 0.72
N LEU A 49 -12.27 1.11 1.50
CA LEU A 49 -11.79 -0.16 0.94
C LEU A 49 -12.89 -0.90 0.17
N GLU A 50 -14.14 -0.89 0.67
CA GLU A 50 -15.28 -1.48 -0.04
C GLU A 50 -15.56 -0.77 -1.36
N ASP A 51 -15.51 0.56 -1.39
CA ASP A 51 -15.67 1.34 -2.61
C ASP A 51 -14.54 1.05 -3.61
N ALA A 52 -13.30 1.02 -3.15
CA ALA A 52 -12.15 0.63 -3.97
C ALA A 52 -12.32 -0.77 -4.56
N TYR A 53 -12.76 -1.73 -3.74
CA TYR A 53 -13.00 -3.10 -4.17
C TYR A 53 -14.09 -3.18 -5.26
N ARG A 54 -15.21 -2.46 -5.08
CA ARG A 54 -16.28 -2.37 -6.09
C ARG A 54 -15.85 -1.70 -7.38
N GLN A 55 -14.94 -0.72 -7.30
CA GLN A 55 -14.38 -0.02 -8.47
C GLN A 55 -13.31 -0.84 -9.19
N GLY A 56 -12.89 -1.97 -8.64
CA GLY A 56 -11.87 -2.84 -9.20
C GLY A 56 -10.45 -2.33 -9.01
N ASP A 57 -10.21 -1.48 -7.99
CA ASP A 57 -8.87 -1.10 -7.58
C ASP A 57 -8.07 -2.33 -7.13
N LEU A 58 -6.77 -2.28 -7.25
CA LEU A 58 -5.89 -3.31 -6.73
C LEU A 58 -5.66 -3.09 -5.23
N ILE A 59 -6.18 -3.99 -4.41
CA ILE A 59 -5.86 -4.06 -2.99
C ILE A 59 -5.07 -5.34 -2.75
N LEU A 60 -3.80 -5.22 -2.35
CA LEU A 60 -2.94 -6.33 -1.97
C LEU A 60 -2.86 -6.42 -0.46
N ALA A 61 -3.13 -7.60 0.09
CA ALA A 61 -2.97 -7.88 1.50
C ALA A 61 -1.73 -8.76 1.73
N CYS A 62 -0.96 -8.42 2.75
CA CYS A 62 0.11 -9.26 3.27
C CYS A 62 -0.40 -9.89 4.57
N SER A 63 -0.95 -11.09 4.48
CA SER A 63 -1.60 -11.78 5.61
C SER A 63 -1.24 -13.25 5.65
N ARG A 64 -1.44 -13.86 6.81
CA ARG A 64 -1.29 -15.32 7.02
C ARG A 64 -2.59 -15.88 7.54
N SER A 65 -2.91 -17.10 7.11
CA SER A 65 -4.14 -17.81 7.52
C SER A 65 -4.17 -18.15 9.02
N ASP A 66 -3.00 -18.20 9.67
CA ASP A 66 -2.85 -18.49 11.10
C ASP A 66 -2.81 -17.25 11.99
N THR A 67 -3.04 -16.07 11.43
CA THR A 67 -3.07 -14.79 12.16
C THR A 67 -4.34 -14.00 11.84
N ALA A 68 -4.96 -13.42 12.86
CA ALA A 68 -6.15 -12.60 12.71
C ALA A 68 -5.84 -11.22 12.07
N SER A 69 -4.59 -10.75 12.17
CA SER A 69 -4.21 -9.42 11.74
C SER A 69 -3.27 -9.46 10.54
N PRO A 70 -3.51 -8.66 9.49
CA PRO A 70 -2.61 -8.54 8.36
C PRO A 70 -1.31 -7.85 8.77
N ALA A 71 -0.21 -8.16 8.05
CA ALA A 71 1.08 -7.50 8.24
C ALA A 71 1.20 -6.19 7.45
N GLY A 72 0.38 -6.01 6.43
CA GLY A 72 0.37 -4.81 5.62
C GLY A 72 -0.58 -4.88 4.43
N LEU A 73 -0.75 -3.74 3.78
CA LEU A 73 -1.53 -3.62 2.55
C LEU A 73 -0.86 -2.65 1.57
N ALA A 74 -1.13 -2.85 0.27
CA ALA A 74 -0.90 -1.86 -0.76
C ALA A 74 -2.19 -1.66 -1.55
N TRP A 75 -2.57 -0.41 -1.78
CA TRP A 75 -3.76 -0.04 -2.54
C TRP A 75 -3.36 0.83 -3.73
N VAL A 76 -3.60 0.33 -4.93
CA VAL A 76 -3.35 1.04 -6.19
C VAL A 76 -4.68 1.30 -6.87
N THR A 77 -4.98 2.56 -7.17
CA THR A 77 -6.17 2.89 -7.94
C THR A 77 -5.93 2.64 -9.43
N ARG A 78 -6.95 2.18 -10.12
CA ARG A 78 -6.94 2.07 -11.59
C ARG A 78 -7.30 3.38 -12.29
N ALA A 79 -7.71 4.39 -11.53
CA ALA A 79 -7.93 5.71 -12.07
C ALA A 79 -6.61 6.29 -12.61
N ARG A 80 -6.60 6.66 -13.88
CA ARG A 80 -5.42 7.26 -14.51
C ARG A 80 -5.27 8.69 -14.05
N ILE A 81 -4.12 9.00 -13.46
CA ILE A 81 -3.77 10.36 -13.03
C ILE A 81 -2.77 11.00 -14.00
N LEU A 82 -2.69 12.31 -14.00
CA LEU A 82 -1.72 13.10 -14.79
C LEU A 82 -1.66 12.71 -16.28
N GLY A 83 -2.82 12.38 -16.88
CA GLY A 83 -2.90 11.98 -18.28
C GLY A 83 -2.51 10.53 -18.56
N GLY A 84 -2.06 9.79 -17.58
CA GLY A 84 -1.70 8.37 -17.64
C GLY A 84 -0.83 8.00 -16.43
N GLY A 85 -1.10 6.84 -15.84
CA GLY A 85 -0.37 6.35 -14.69
C GLY A 85 -1.29 5.84 -13.59
N ALA A 86 -0.91 4.72 -13.00
CA ALA A 86 -1.55 4.20 -11.80
C ALA A 86 -1.15 5.06 -10.59
N TYR A 87 -1.97 5.06 -9.56
CA TYR A 87 -1.69 5.78 -8.32
C TYR A 87 -1.69 4.84 -7.13
N LEU A 88 -0.53 4.72 -6.48
CA LEU A 88 -0.39 4.04 -5.19
C LEU A 88 -0.98 4.93 -4.10
N ARG A 89 -2.24 4.68 -3.77
CA ARG A 89 -2.99 5.47 -2.81
C ARG A 89 -2.54 5.23 -1.37
N LEU A 90 -2.16 3.99 -1.05
CA LEU A 90 -1.70 3.63 0.28
C LEU A 90 -0.72 2.45 0.22
N LEU A 91 0.35 2.57 0.98
CA LEU A 91 1.24 1.47 1.36
C LEU A 91 1.39 1.50 2.87
N LEU A 92 0.86 0.52 3.54
CA LEU A 92 0.85 0.45 5.00
C LEU A 92 1.43 -0.87 5.48
N VAL A 93 2.27 -0.81 6.52
CA VAL A 93 2.82 -1.96 7.22
C VAL A 93 2.49 -1.81 8.70
N ALA A 94 1.92 -2.85 9.29
CA ALA A 94 1.63 -2.88 10.72
C ALA A 94 2.90 -2.54 11.53
N GLU A 95 2.78 -1.75 12.58
CA GLU A 95 3.94 -1.26 13.36
C GLU A 95 4.85 -2.40 13.84
N THR A 96 4.24 -3.50 14.30
CA THR A 96 4.95 -4.71 14.76
C THR A 96 5.71 -5.43 13.64
N ARG A 97 5.49 -5.05 12.38
CA ARG A 97 6.11 -5.64 11.18
C ARG A 97 6.98 -4.67 10.40
N GLN A 98 7.11 -3.45 10.85
CA GLN A 98 8.04 -2.49 10.24
C GLN A 98 9.49 -2.97 10.37
N GLY A 99 10.31 -2.67 9.35
CA GLY A 99 11.70 -3.15 9.29
C GLY A 99 11.87 -4.62 8.88
N SER A 100 10.79 -5.39 8.70
CA SER A 100 10.84 -6.82 8.32
C SER A 100 10.85 -7.08 6.79
N GLY A 101 10.93 -6.02 5.97
CA GLY A 101 10.92 -6.13 4.50
C GLY A 101 9.53 -6.27 3.87
N VAL A 102 8.45 -6.31 4.66
CA VAL A 102 7.05 -6.42 4.17
C VAL A 102 6.71 -5.27 3.22
N GLY A 103 7.06 -4.02 3.57
CA GLY A 103 6.76 -2.85 2.74
C GLY A 103 7.39 -2.93 1.34
N GLY A 104 8.67 -3.32 1.25
CA GLY A 104 9.34 -3.47 -0.04
C GLY A 104 8.77 -4.61 -0.89
N ARG A 105 8.28 -5.68 -0.26
CA ARG A 105 7.62 -6.79 -0.96
C ARG A 105 6.24 -6.38 -1.48
N LEU A 106 5.45 -5.69 -0.67
CA LEU A 106 4.15 -5.13 -1.08
C LEU A 106 4.31 -4.13 -2.24
N LEU A 107 5.30 -3.23 -2.14
CA LEU A 107 5.58 -2.27 -3.19
C LEU A 107 5.92 -2.96 -4.52
N ARG A 108 6.82 -3.94 -4.49
CA ARG A 108 7.17 -4.71 -5.70
C ARG A 108 5.98 -5.48 -6.27
N ALA A 109 5.13 -6.06 -5.43
CA ALA A 109 3.92 -6.75 -5.88
C ALA A 109 2.94 -5.76 -6.53
N ALA A 110 2.75 -4.58 -5.95
CA ALA A 110 1.92 -3.51 -6.51
C ALA A 110 2.46 -3.03 -7.86
N GLU A 111 3.78 -2.80 -7.98
CA GLU A 111 4.43 -2.43 -9.23
C GLU A 111 4.27 -3.51 -10.32
N THR A 112 4.45 -4.77 -9.95
CA THR A 112 4.30 -5.89 -10.88
C THR A 112 2.88 -5.98 -11.43
N SER A 113 1.89 -5.86 -10.56
CA SER A 113 0.48 -5.87 -10.97
C SER A 113 0.12 -4.62 -11.78
N ALA A 114 0.58 -3.43 -11.35
CA ALA A 114 0.27 -2.18 -12.06
C ALA A 114 0.81 -2.15 -13.50
N ARG A 115 1.94 -2.83 -13.78
CA ARG A 115 2.49 -2.97 -15.15
C ARG A 115 1.52 -3.60 -16.15
N GLU A 116 0.55 -4.37 -15.68
CA GLU A 116 -0.44 -4.98 -16.56
C GLU A 116 -1.36 -3.96 -17.24
N TRP A 117 -1.51 -2.75 -16.66
CA TRP A 117 -2.39 -1.72 -17.20
C TRP A 117 -1.77 -0.33 -17.34
N ASP A 118 -0.58 -0.09 -16.75
CA ASP A 118 0.13 1.18 -16.89
C ASP A 118 1.66 1.04 -16.77
N ASN A 119 2.37 1.99 -17.39
CA ASN A 119 3.83 2.06 -17.36
C ASN A 119 4.37 3.05 -16.34
N HIS A 120 3.50 3.70 -15.58
CA HIS A 120 3.86 4.73 -14.61
C HIS A 120 3.11 4.50 -13.29
N LEU A 121 3.81 4.67 -12.18
CA LEU A 121 3.23 4.65 -10.85
C LEU A 121 3.59 5.93 -10.11
N TYR A 122 2.57 6.60 -9.59
CA TYR A 122 2.68 7.81 -8.80
C TYR A 122 2.26 7.54 -7.37
N LEU A 123 2.75 8.35 -6.44
CA LEU A 123 2.32 8.35 -5.05
C LEU A 123 2.55 9.71 -4.41
N LEU A 124 1.84 9.98 -3.32
CA LEU A 124 2.07 11.13 -2.45
C LEU A 124 2.64 10.67 -1.11
N VAL A 125 3.53 11.47 -0.59
CA VAL A 125 4.12 11.31 0.75
C VAL A 125 4.12 12.66 1.43
N SER A 126 3.67 12.73 2.68
CA SER A 126 3.80 13.98 3.46
C SER A 126 5.25 14.47 3.45
N ALA A 127 5.47 15.71 3.13
CA ALA A 127 6.80 16.28 2.91
C ALA A 127 7.72 16.13 4.13
N ASP A 128 7.14 16.11 5.33
CA ASP A 128 7.83 15.91 6.62
C ASP A 128 8.14 14.43 6.93
N ASN A 129 7.62 13.47 6.15
CA ASN A 129 7.88 12.05 6.35
C ASN A 129 9.18 11.59 5.67
N ALA A 130 10.31 12.03 6.22
CA ALA A 130 11.64 11.73 5.67
C ALA A 130 11.90 10.20 5.54
N ARG A 131 11.35 9.40 6.45
CA ARG A 131 11.51 7.93 6.41
C ARG A 131 10.82 7.31 5.20
N ALA A 132 9.59 7.70 4.91
CA ALA A 132 8.86 7.21 3.75
C ALA A 132 9.49 7.72 2.45
N ARG A 133 9.89 8.98 2.39
CA ARG A 133 10.59 9.56 1.23
C ARG A 133 11.85 8.75 0.90
N ALA A 134 12.74 8.55 1.87
CA ALA A 134 13.95 7.74 1.70
C ALA A 134 13.63 6.27 1.31
N PHE A 135 12.53 5.71 1.81
CA PHE A 135 12.08 4.37 1.41
C PHE A 135 11.73 4.33 -0.09
N TYR A 136 10.92 5.25 -0.59
CA TYR A 136 10.53 5.28 -2.01
C TYR A 136 11.72 5.58 -2.92
N GLU A 137 12.61 6.50 -2.54
CA GLU A 137 13.84 6.81 -3.29
C GLU A 137 14.73 5.59 -3.45
N ARG A 138 14.93 4.79 -2.40
CA ARG A 138 15.68 3.51 -2.48
C ARG A 138 15.02 2.47 -3.38
N HIS A 139 13.71 2.60 -3.64
CA HIS A 139 12.97 1.74 -4.57
C HIS A 139 12.85 2.34 -5.98
N GLY A 140 13.61 3.40 -6.27
CA GLY A 140 13.70 3.98 -7.60
C GLY A 140 12.62 5.00 -7.95
N TYR A 141 11.85 5.46 -6.96
CA TYR A 141 10.95 6.59 -7.15
C TYR A 141 11.73 7.90 -7.14
N ARG A 142 11.29 8.85 -7.94
CA ARG A 142 11.86 10.18 -8.03
C ARG A 142 10.84 11.22 -7.56
N HIS A 143 11.27 12.14 -6.74
CA HIS A 143 10.49 13.33 -6.39
C HIS A 143 10.31 14.19 -7.64
N VAL A 144 9.08 14.58 -7.94
CA VAL A 144 8.73 15.34 -9.15
C VAL A 144 8.06 16.67 -8.86
N GLY A 145 7.67 16.94 -7.64
CA GLY A 145 7.09 18.22 -7.21
C GLY A 145 6.45 18.15 -5.84
N ASP A 146 6.11 19.32 -5.31
CA ASP A 146 5.42 19.48 -4.05
C ASP A 146 4.01 20.01 -4.29
N LEU A 147 3.07 19.53 -3.49
CA LEU A 147 1.67 19.95 -3.49
C LEU A 147 1.34 20.54 -2.11
N PRO A 148 1.40 21.88 -1.97
CA PRO A 148 1.12 22.52 -0.69
C PRO A 148 -0.30 22.24 -0.21
N GLU A 149 -0.44 21.83 1.05
CA GLU A 149 -1.72 21.61 1.73
C GLU A 149 -2.75 20.77 0.94
N HIS A 150 -2.26 19.81 0.15
CA HIS A 150 -3.09 19.11 -0.84
C HIS A 150 -4.13 18.17 -0.21
N VAL A 151 -3.76 17.44 0.84
CA VAL A 151 -4.64 16.48 1.50
C VAL A 151 -5.20 17.05 2.80
N LEU A 152 -4.35 17.69 3.59
CA LEU A 152 -4.73 18.31 4.85
C LEU A 152 -4.17 19.74 4.92
N PRO A 153 -4.93 20.71 5.48
CA PRO A 153 -4.40 22.03 5.79
C PRO A 153 -3.12 21.94 6.64
N GLY A 154 -2.09 22.68 6.26
CA GLY A 154 -0.81 22.71 6.95
C GLY A 154 0.09 21.48 6.72
N VAL A 155 -0.28 20.58 5.81
CA VAL A 155 0.53 19.42 5.44
C VAL A 155 0.80 19.44 3.95
N ASP A 156 2.05 19.69 3.59
CA ASP A 156 2.50 19.60 2.21
C ASP A 156 2.75 18.14 1.82
N GLU A 157 2.43 17.80 0.58
CA GLU A 157 2.67 16.47 0.02
C GLU A 157 3.77 16.53 -1.05
N ALA A 158 4.70 15.59 -1.00
CA ALA A 158 5.68 15.37 -2.04
C ALA A 158 5.16 14.33 -3.03
N LEU A 159 5.08 14.70 -4.30
CA LEU A 159 4.70 13.80 -5.40
C LEU A 159 5.92 13.03 -5.89
N TYR A 160 5.79 11.73 -5.92
CA TYR A 160 6.80 10.80 -6.42
C TYR A 160 6.30 10.03 -7.64
N HIS A 161 7.23 9.69 -8.51
CA HIS A 161 6.97 8.96 -9.76
C HIS A 161 8.02 7.88 -10.00
N LYS A 162 7.58 6.75 -10.56
CA LYS A 162 8.44 5.69 -11.09
C LYS A 162 7.90 5.18 -12.43
N ALA A 163 8.77 5.09 -13.44
CA ALA A 163 8.46 4.36 -14.66
C ALA A 163 8.58 2.85 -14.41
N LEU A 164 7.52 2.11 -14.74
CA LEU A 164 7.42 0.66 -14.51
C LEU A 164 7.88 -0.18 -15.71
N ARG A 165 8.63 0.39 -16.66
CA ARG A 165 9.07 -0.30 -17.88
C ARG A 165 9.90 -1.52 -17.50
N SER A 166 9.66 -2.64 -18.21
CA SER A 166 10.61 -3.75 -18.23
C SER A 166 11.89 -3.28 -18.92
N SER A 167 13.00 -3.52 -18.27
CA SER A 167 14.33 -3.43 -18.92
C SER A 167 14.46 -4.53 -19.93
#